data_f8744f298765e152337f4d4dc5ea4c2a
#
_entry.id   f8744f298765e152337f4d4dc5ea4c2a
#
_cell.length_a   1.000
_cell.length_b   1.000
_cell.length_c   1.000
_cell.angle_alpha   90.00
_cell.angle_beta   90.00
_cell.angle_gamma   90.00
#
_symmetry.space_group_name_H-M   'P 1'
#
loop_
_entity.id
_entity.type
_entity.pdbx_description
1 polymer ?
#
loop_
_entity_poly.entity_id
_entity_poly.type
_entity_poly.pdbx_seq_one_letter_code
_entity_poly.pdbx_strand_id
1 'polypeptide(L)'
;MRKLLLWLVMVAAMVAAILGGTAAFLYSRTGEDRLPQQPVQFGGLTLTANGWDWAIPVLGDKVSKTYESPTNLTVQKLGTFTDTIPALTLPEWVTAAEVQITAPDGTVWSGGLTDCNTYTYTQNGAYQIIVTAHHSDSDAPGDPVGWYAYRAGYTMAMNPKVTLSTERAPQGS
;
A
#
# COMPACT_ATOMS: atom_id res chain seq x y z
N MET A 1 30.02 -53.28 0.35
CA MET A 1 28.94 -52.72 1.15
C MET A 1 29.37 -51.49 1.96
N ARG A 2 30.42 -51.48 2.78
CA ARG A 2 30.85 -50.34 3.61
C ARG A 2 31.15 -49.04 2.82
N LYS A 3 31.78 -49.14 1.65
CA LYS A 3 32.10 -47.98 0.80
C LYS A 3 30.85 -47.35 0.18
N LEU A 4 29.85 -48.17 -0.18
CA LEU A 4 28.59 -47.70 -0.73
C LEU A 4 27.76 -46.96 0.33
N LEU A 5 27.74 -47.46 1.54
CA LEU A 5 27.07 -46.85 2.68
C LEU A 5 27.66 -45.47 3.03
N LEU A 6 29.00 -45.37 3.05
CA LEU A 6 29.73 -44.14 3.28
C LEU A 6 29.41 -43.09 2.20
N TRP A 7 29.32 -43.52 0.94
CA TRP A 7 28.98 -42.66 -0.18
C TRP A 7 27.54 -42.12 -0.08
N LEU A 8 26.58 -42.99 0.27
CA LEU A 8 25.17 -42.57 0.52
C LEU A 8 25.04 -41.59 1.67
N VAL A 9 25.77 -41.76 2.76
CA VAL A 9 25.77 -40.87 3.90
C VAL A 9 26.34 -39.49 3.51
N MET A 10 27.45 -39.47 2.75
CA MET A 10 28.04 -38.20 2.26
C MET A 10 27.08 -37.45 1.33
N VAL A 11 26.42 -38.15 0.40
CA VAL A 11 25.44 -37.49 -0.51
C VAL A 11 24.24 -36.95 0.28
N ALA A 12 23.72 -37.72 1.22
CA ALA A 12 22.62 -37.27 2.08
C ALA A 12 23.01 -36.04 2.93
N ALA A 13 24.22 -36.02 3.49
CA ALA A 13 24.73 -34.87 4.24
C ALA A 13 24.93 -33.63 3.35
N MET A 14 25.41 -33.83 2.13
CA MET A 14 25.57 -32.73 1.16
C MET A 14 24.21 -32.14 0.74
N VAL A 15 23.22 -32.97 0.45
CA VAL A 15 21.84 -32.53 0.14
C VAL A 15 21.22 -31.82 1.33
N ALA A 16 21.38 -32.32 2.54
CA ALA A 16 20.89 -31.68 3.76
C ALA A 16 21.56 -30.30 4.00
N ALA A 17 22.87 -30.20 3.74
CA ALA A 17 23.60 -28.92 3.85
C ALA A 17 23.14 -27.88 2.80
N ILE A 18 22.88 -28.32 1.57
CA ILE A 18 22.37 -27.44 0.50
C ILE A 18 20.95 -26.98 0.84
N LEU A 19 20.06 -27.88 1.24
CA LEU A 19 18.69 -27.56 1.62
C LEU A 19 18.63 -26.69 2.88
N GLY A 20 19.44 -27.00 3.89
CA GLY A 20 19.54 -26.19 5.10
C GLY A 20 20.15 -24.81 4.85
N GLY A 21 21.17 -24.70 3.99
CA GLY A 21 21.77 -23.44 3.61
C GLY A 21 20.84 -22.55 2.81
N THR A 22 20.09 -23.11 1.86
CA THR A 22 19.07 -22.36 1.10
C THR A 22 17.91 -21.91 1.98
N ALA A 23 17.42 -22.76 2.87
CA ALA A 23 16.38 -22.40 3.83
C ALA A 23 16.86 -21.27 4.77
N ALA A 24 18.06 -21.37 5.35
CA ALA A 24 18.64 -20.32 6.19
C ALA A 24 18.84 -19.00 5.42
N PHE A 25 19.28 -19.07 4.17
CA PHE A 25 19.42 -17.90 3.31
C PHE A 25 18.08 -17.24 3.00
N LEU A 26 17.05 -18.03 2.68
CA LEU A 26 15.70 -17.52 2.45
C LEU A 26 15.10 -16.92 3.72
N TYR A 27 15.26 -17.57 4.88
CA TYR A 27 14.84 -17.04 6.18
C TYR A 27 15.56 -15.75 6.57
N SER A 28 16.84 -15.60 6.26
CA SER A 28 17.57 -14.34 6.50
C SER A 28 17.05 -13.19 5.67
N ARG A 29 16.26 -13.48 4.64
CA ARG A 29 15.63 -12.50 3.75
C ARG A 29 14.20 -12.12 4.13
N THR A 30 13.66 -12.61 5.24
CA THR A 30 12.29 -12.34 5.71
C THR A 30 12.17 -11.14 6.68
N GLY A 31 13.19 -10.28 6.74
CA GLY A 31 13.20 -9.09 7.60
C GLY A 31 12.28 -7.96 7.09
N GLU A 32 11.94 -7.01 7.97
CA GLU A 32 11.15 -5.82 7.63
C GLU A 32 11.82 -4.92 6.58
N ASP A 33 13.15 -4.99 6.49
CA ASP A 33 13.98 -4.34 5.48
C ASP A 33 13.71 -4.83 4.04
N ARG A 34 12.97 -5.93 3.90
CA ARG A 34 12.55 -6.49 2.61
C ARG A 34 11.19 -6.00 2.13
N LEU A 35 10.41 -5.42 3.01
CA LEU A 35 9.11 -4.88 2.63
C LEU A 35 9.28 -3.64 1.75
N PRO A 36 8.41 -3.44 0.75
CA PRO A 36 8.45 -2.24 -0.08
C PRO A 36 8.34 -1.00 0.79
N GLN A 37 9.31 -0.08 0.69
CA GLN A 37 9.40 1.09 1.58
C GLN A 37 9.04 2.41 0.90
N GLN A 38 8.64 2.38 -0.35
CA GLN A 38 8.34 3.61 -1.09
C GLN A 38 7.03 4.23 -0.59
N PRO A 39 7.06 5.49 -0.16
CA PRO A 39 5.90 6.14 0.44
C PRO A 39 4.84 6.47 -0.61
N VAL A 40 3.58 6.30 -0.22
CA VAL A 40 2.42 6.85 -0.92
C VAL A 40 2.40 8.37 -0.74
N GLN A 41 2.04 9.13 -1.77
CA GLN A 41 1.90 10.58 -1.69
C GLN A 41 0.46 11.01 -1.94
N PHE A 42 0.01 12.01 -1.18
CA PHE A 42 -1.29 12.64 -1.36
C PHE A 42 -1.14 14.16 -1.33
N GLY A 43 -1.51 14.82 -2.44
CA GLY A 43 -1.30 16.25 -2.60
C GLY A 43 0.15 16.70 -2.49
N GLY A 44 1.11 15.84 -2.90
CA GLY A 44 2.54 16.08 -2.76
C GLY A 44 3.11 15.83 -1.36
N LEU A 45 2.28 15.43 -0.39
CA LEU A 45 2.72 15.09 0.96
C LEU A 45 2.84 13.58 1.13
N THR A 46 3.92 13.13 1.75
CA THR A 46 4.16 11.72 2.03
C THR A 46 3.22 11.20 3.11
N LEU A 47 2.51 10.10 2.82
CA LEU A 47 1.76 9.34 3.80
C LEU A 47 2.68 8.31 4.48
N THR A 48 2.52 8.17 5.78
CA THR A 48 3.19 7.13 6.56
C THR A 48 2.24 5.96 6.76
N ALA A 49 2.68 4.75 6.41
CA ALA A 49 1.90 3.55 6.64
C ALA A 49 1.73 3.31 8.15
N ASN A 50 0.50 3.08 8.57
CA ASN A 50 0.14 2.86 9.97
C ASN A 50 -0.35 1.44 10.21
N GLY A 51 -0.70 0.70 9.15
CA GLY A 51 -1.08 -0.70 9.19
C GLY A 51 -0.50 -1.44 8.02
N TRP A 52 -0.27 -2.73 8.18
CA TRP A 52 0.17 -3.61 7.11
C TRP A 52 -0.12 -5.08 7.44
N ASP A 53 -0.24 -5.85 6.38
CA ASP A 53 -0.24 -7.31 6.44
C ASP A 53 0.61 -7.83 5.28
N TRP A 54 1.73 -8.44 5.61
CA TRP A 54 2.69 -8.95 4.62
C TRP A 54 3.01 -10.41 4.87
N ALA A 55 2.97 -11.20 3.81
CA ALA A 55 3.44 -12.57 3.78
C ALA A 55 4.64 -12.68 2.84
N ILE A 56 5.72 -13.31 3.30
CA ILE A 56 6.87 -13.63 2.47
C ILE A 56 6.87 -15.15 2.30
N PRO A 57 6.54 -15.70 1.12
CA PRO A 57 6.52 -17.13 0.89
C PRO A 57 7.95 -17.67 0.84
N VAL A 58 8.26 -18.64 1.72
CA VAL A 58 9.55 -19.35 1.79
C VAL A 58 9.28 -20.81 1.82
N LEU A 59 9.74 -21.58 0.81
CA LEU A 59 9.60 -23.04 0.72
C LEU A 59 8.16 -23.56 0.95
N GLY A 60 7.16 -22.83 0.47
CA GLY A 60 5.75 -23.18 0.63
C GLY A 60 5.08 -22.67 1.91
N ASP A 61 5.86 -22.25 2.91
CA ASP A 61 5.33 -21.59 4.10
C ASP A 61 5.28 -20.08 3.92
N LYS A 62 4.30 -19.44 4.58
CA LYS A 62 4.17 -17.98 4.61
C LYS A 62 4.60 -17.47 5.97
N VAL A 63 5.59 -16.59 5.97
CA VAL A 63 5.92 -15.78 7.15
C VAL A 63 5.07 -14.53 7.06
N SER A 64 4.01 -14.44 7.86
CA SER A 64 3.14 -13.25 7.90
C SER A 64 3.53 -12.34 9.05
N LYS A 65 3.52 -11.05 8.80
CA LYS A 65 3.53 -10.01 9.83
C LYS A 65 2.27 -9.20 9.65
N THR A 66 1.38 -9.28 10.63
CA THR A 66 0.15 -8.51 10.66
C THR A 66 0.30 -7.37 11.63
N TYR A 67 -0.06 -6.19 11.22
CA TYR A 67 -0.21 -5.01 12.05
C TYR A 67 -1.62 -4.46 11.89
N GLU A 68 -2.09 -3.70 12.84
CA GLU A 68 -3.50 -3.31 13.09
C GLU A 68 -4.43 -3.16 11.87
N SER A 69 -5.72 -3.44 12.08
CA SER A 69 -6.80 -3.22 11.11
C SER A 69 -6.82 -1.77 10.61
N PRO A 70 -7.09 -1.51 9.30
CA PRO A 70 -7.19 -0.16 8.74
C PRO A 70 -8.13 0.79 9.48
N THR A 71 -9.14 0.25 10.18
CA THR A 71 -10.14 1.03 10.93
C THR A 71 -9.61 1.67 12.21
N ASN A 72 -8.52 1.15 12.79
CA ASN A 72 -7.95 1.60 14.06
C ASN A 72 -6.67 2.42 13.90
N LEU A 73 -6.31 2.77 12.66
CA LEU A 73 -5.08 3.49 12.38
C LEU A 73 -5.07 4.91 12.95
N THR A 74 -3.91 5.33 13.41
CA THR A 74 -3.66 6.73 13.78
C THR A 74 -3.82 7.64 12.57
N VAL A 75 -4.54 8.75 12.73
CA VAL A 75 -4.77 9.71 11.64
C VAL A 75 -3.56 10.64 11.50
N GLN A 76 -2.87 10.58 10.36
CA GLN A 76 -1.86 11.57 10.00
C GLN A 76 -2.53 12.88 9.59
N LYS A 77 -2.11 14.02 10.15
CA LYS A 77 -2.65 15.33 9.77
C LYS A 77 -1.82 15.93 8.63
N LEU A 78 -2.49 16.26 7.51
CA LEU A 78 -1.85 16.81 6.31
C LEU A 78 -2.01 18.33 6.17
N GLY A 79 -2.86 18.96 6.99
CA GLY A 79 -3.14 20.41 6.88
C GLY A 79 -4.30 20.74 5.94
N THR A 80 -4.21 21.91 5.28
CA THR A 80 -5.28 22.43 4.43
C THR A 80 -4.83 22.52 2.98
N PHE A 81 -5.65 22.00 2.08
CA PHE A 81 -5.53 22.19 0.64
C PHE A 81 -6.47 23.32 0.22
N THR A 82 -5.91 24.38 -0.38
CA THR A 82 -6.67 25.56 -0.83
C THR A 82 -6.66 25.62 -2.35
N ASP A 83 -7.84 25.63 -2.96
CA ASP A 83 -8.02 25.71 -4.41
C ASP A 83 -7.23 24.67 -5.24
N THR A 84 -6.78 23.61 -4.59
CA THR A 84 -6.00 22.52 -5.21
C THR A 84 -6.60 21.19 -4.84
N ILE A 85 -6.95 20.38 -5.83
CA ILE A 85 -7.39 19.01 -5.62
C ILE A 85 -6.16 18.14 -5.34
N PRO A 86 -6.05 17.52 -4.15
CA PRO A 86 -4.91 16.68 -3.84
C PRO A 86 -4.98 15.38 -4.64
N ALA A 87 -3.93 15.10 -5.41
CA ALA A 87 -3.80 13.86 -6.17
C ALA A 87 -3.11 12.78 -5.32
N LEU A 88 -3.60 11.55 -5.42
CA LEU A 88 -2.97 10.35 -4.87
C LEU A 88 -1.95 9.80 -5.87
N THR A 89 -0.71 9.60 -5.41
CA THR A 89 0.36 8.97 -6.19
C THR A 89 0.85 7.74 -5.46
N LEU A 90 0.86 6.61 -6.17
CA LEU A 90 1.28 5.31 -5.64
C LEU A 90 2.64 4.92 -6.20
N PRO A 91 3.46 4.17 -5.44
CA PRO A 91 4.70 3.57 -5.93
C PRO A 91 4.44 2.50 -7.00
N GLU A 92 5.45 2.21 -7.82
CA GLU A 92 5.36 1.24 -8.92
C GLU A 92 5.06 -0.20 -8.47
N TRP A 93 5.42 -0.56 -7.22
CA TRP A 93 5.16 -1.89 -6.68
C TRP A 93 3.67 -2.15 -6.37
N VAL A 94 2.83 -1.11 -6.34
CA VAL A 94 1.40 -1.25 -6.03
C VAL A 94 0.68 -1.81 -7.24
N THR A 95 0.13 -3.01 -7.10
CA THR A 95 -0.65 -3.70 -8.15
C THR A 95 -2.13 -3.35 -8.09
N ALA A 96 -2.64 -3.06 -6.89
CA ALA A 96 -4.02 -2.60 -6.69
C ALA A 96 -4.10 -1.64 -5.50
N ALA A 97 -5.07 -0.73 -5.53
CA ALA A 97 -5.33 0.17 -4.41
C ALA A 97 -6.83 0.32 -4.16
N GLU A 98 -7.18 0.31 -2.89
CA GLU A 98 -8.51 0.68 -2.40
C GLU A 98 -8.41 2.01 -1.68
N VAL A 99 -9.32 2.94 -2.01
CA VAL A 99 -9.34 4.27 -1.42
C VAL A 99 -10.72 4.56 -0.87
N GLN A 100 -10.79 5.07 0.35
CA GLN A 100 -12.00 5.59 0.95
C GLN A 100 -11.80 7.04 1.34
N ILE A 101 -12.76 7.90 0.99
CA ILE A 101 -12.79 9.31 1.38
C ILE A 101 -14.05 9.54 2.21
N THR A 102 -13.87 10.05 3.41
CA THR A 102 -14.98 10.49 4.27
C THR A 102 -15.07 12.01 4.21
N ALA A 103 -16.23 12.50 3.78
CA ALA A 103 -16.53 13.93 3.67
C ALA A 103 -16.92 14.56 5.04
N PRO A 104 -16.97 15.90 5.15
CA PRO A 104 -17.33 16.57 6.40
C PRO A 104 -18.71 16.24 6.95
N ASP A 105 -19.66 15.84 6.10
CA ASP A 105 -21.02 15.42 6.46
C ASP A 105 -21.09 13.93 6.88
N GLY A 106 -19.96 13.22 6.86
CA GLY A 106 -19.87 11.79 7.17
C GLY A 106 -20.13 10.88 5.98
N THR A 107 -20.42 11.41 4.79
CA THR A 107 -20.57 10.58 3.58
C THR A 107 -19.24 9.90 3.25
N VAL A 108 -19.31 8.59 2.99
CA VAL A 108 -18.13 7.77 2.63
C VAL A 108 -18.21 7.43 1.14
N TRP A 109 -17.16 7.79 0.43
CA TRP A 109 -16.92 7.36 -0.94
C TRP A 109 -15.81 6.28 -0.95
N SER A 110 -15.92 5.32 -1.87
CA SER A 110 -14.91 4.27 -2.07
C SER A 110 -14.66 4.05 -3.56
N GLY A 111 -13.40 3.81 -3.92
CA GLY A 111 -12.99 3.56 -5.30
C GLY A 111 -11.52 3.21 -5.42
N GLY A 112 -11.04 3.09 -6.67
CA GLY A 112 -9.64 2.88 -6.99
C GLY A 112 -8.83 4.17 -7.11
N LEU A 113 -7.56 4.06 -7.51
CA LEU A 113 -6.65 5.19 -7.70
C LEU A 113 -7.19 6.22 -8.71
N THR A 114 -7.63 5.74 -9.89
CA THR A 114 -8.14 6.61 -10.96
C THR A 114 -9.37 7.38 -10.51
N ASP A 115 -10.29 6.71 -9.83
CA ASP A 115 -11.52 7.30 -9.34
C ASP A 115 -11.26 8.30 -8.22
N CYS A 116 -10.27 8.01 -7.35
CA CYS A 116 -9.82 8.93 -6.30
C CYS A 116 -9.31 10.25 -6.89
N ASN A 117 -8.50 10.19 -7.93
CA ASN A 117 -7.92 11.38 -8.57
C ASN A 117 -8.93 12.19 -9.38
N THR A 118 -10.11 11.63 -9.64
CA THR A 118 -11.27 12.32 -10.26
C THR A 118 -12.38 12.65 -9.27
N TYR A 119 -12.16 12.37 -7.97
CA TYR A 119 -13.14 12.65 -6.93
C TYR A 119 -13.45 14.16 -6.85
N THR A 120 -14.74 14.47 -6.83
CA THR A 120 -15.21 15.86 -6.78
C THR A 120 -15.51 16.27 -5.33
N TYR A 121 -14.76 17.22 -4.83
CA TYR A 121 -14.98 17.83 -3.53
C TYR A 121 -16.14 18.84 -3.62
N THR A 122 -17.23 18.58 -2.91
CA THR A 122 -18.45 19.41 -2.96
C THR A 122 -18.60 20.33 -1.75
N GLN A 123 -17.78 20.13 -0.71
CA GLN A 123 -17.90 20.86 0.54
C GLN A 123 -16.53 21.33 1.02
N ASN A 124 -16.50 22.49 1.68
CA ASN A 124 -15.35 22.90 2.49
C ASN A 124 -15.42 22.21 3.85
N GLY A 125 -14.27 21.87 4.42
CA GLY A 125 -14.22 21.25 5.74
C GLY A 125 -13.23 20.12 5.87
N ALA A 126 -13.36 19.36 6.95
CA ALA A 126 -12.46 18.27 7.31
C ALA A 126 -12.84 16.97 6.57
N TYR A 127 -11.89 16.45 5.83
CA TYR A 127 -11.95 15.16 5.14
C TYR A 127 -11.01 14.15 5.78
N GLN A 128 -11.29 12.89 5.57
CA GLN A 128 -10.40 11.79 5.91
C GLN A 128 -10.21 10.90 4.69
N ILE A 129 -8.98 10.45 4.46
CA ILE A 129 -8.66 9.45 3.44
C ILE A 129 -8.06 8.22 4.10
N ILE A 130 -8.48 7.04 3.65
CA ILE A 130 -7.84 5.76 3.93
C ILE A 130 -7.42 5.19 2.58
N VAL A 131 -6.16 4.78 2.47
CA VAL A 131 -5.61 4.12 1.29
C VAL A 131 -5.08 2.77 1.71
N THR A 132 -5.50 1.71 1.02
CA THR A 132 -4.91 0.38 1.15
C THR A 132 -4.21 0.04 -0.16
N ALA A 133 -2.89 -0.05 -0.12
CA ALA A 133 -2.04 -0.32 -1.27
C ALA A 133 -1.58 -1.78 -1.24
N HIS A 134 -1.95 -2.56 -2.24
CA HIS A 134 -1.69 -3.99 -2.35
C HIS A 134 -0.55 -4.30 -3.31
N HIS A 135 0.19 -5.35 -2.97
CA HIS A 135 1.13 -6.03 -3.86
C HIS A 135 0.77 -7.52 -3.88
N SER A 136 0.20 -7.99 -4.99
CA SER A 136 -0.40 -9.32 -5.07
C SER A 136 0.25 -10.27 -6.09
N ASP A 137 1.15 -9.79 -6.94
CA ASP A 137 1.50 -10.49 -8.18
C ASP A 137 2.91 -11.11 -8.18
N SER A 138 3.41 -11.53 -7.03
CA SER A 138 4.68 -12.25 -7.04
C SER A 138 4.49 -13.75 -6.85
N ASP A 139 4.75 -14.51 -7.91
CA ASP A 139 4.90 -15.97 -7.87
C ASP A 139 6.33 -16.40 -7.49
N ALA A 140 7.25 -15.44 -7.33
CA ALA A 140 8.63 -15.73 -7.03
C ALA A 140 8.84 -16.04 -5.53
N PRO A 141 9.53 -17.14 -5.18
CA PRO A 141 9.84 -17.47 -3.79
C PRO A 141 10.63 -16.34 -3.12
N GLY A 142 10.14 -15.84 -2.00
CA GLY A 142 10.78 -14.79 -1.20
C GLY A 142 10.39 -13.36 -1.55
N ASP A 143 9.53 -13.15 -2.53
CA ASP A 143 8.95 -11.83 -2.77
C ASP A 143 7.78 -11.56 -1.80
N PRO A 144 7.71 -10.39 -1.20
CA PRO A 144 6.64 -10.05 -0.28
C PRO A 144 5.31 -9.87 -1.03
N VAL A 145 4.24 -10.44 -0.47
CA VAL A 145 2.86 -10.26 -0.93
C VAL A 145 2.05 -9.71 0.23
N GLY A 146 1.27 -8.66 0.01
CA GLY A 146 0.49 -8.07 1.09
C GLY A 146 0.02 -6.65 0.81
N TRP A 147 -0.15 -5.88 1.85
CA TRP A 147 -0.63 -4.51 1.75
C TRP A 147 -0.08 -3.60 2.84
N TYR A 148 -0.07 -2.31 2.52
CA TYR A 148 0.06 -1.21 3.47
C TYR A 148 -1.25 -0.42 3.55
N ALA A 149 -1.61 0.03 4.75
CA ALA A 149 -2.71 0.95 4.96
C ALA A 149 -2.22 2.30 5.49
N TYR A 150 -2.80 3.35 4.97
CA TYR A 150 -2.52 4.75 5.28
C TYR A 150 -3.82 5.43 5.68
N ARG A 151 -3.80 6.23 6.74
CA ARG A 151 -4.94 7.02 7.17
C ARG A 151 -4.53 8.46 7.43
N ALA A 152 -5.15 9.39 6.73
CA ALA A 152 -4.84 10.80 6.86
C ALA A 152 -6.10 11.67 6.95
N GLY A 153 -5.98 12.76 7.69
CA GLY A 153 -6.99 13.82 7.78
C GLY A 153 -6.47 15.12 7.19
N TYR A 154 -7.29 15.82 6.44
CA TYR A 154 -6.98 17.08 5.80
C TYR A 154 -8.21 17.98 5.73
N THR A 155 -8.00 19.26 5.48
CA THR A 155 -9.08 20.22 5.27
C THR A 155 -9.09 20.67 3.82
N MET A 156 -10.27 20.72 3.21
CA MET A 156 -10.49 21.35 1.92
C MET A 156 -11.05 22.76 2.12
N ALA A 157 -10.39 23.75 1.49
CA ALA A 157 -10.82 25.13 1.47
C ALA A 157 -10.88 25.60 0.01
N MET A 158 -12.03 25.39 -0.63
CA MET A 158 -12.26 25.81 -2.01
C MET A 158 -12.87 27.20 -2.05
N ASN A 159 -12.30 28.06 -2.87
CA ASN A 159 -12.86 29.39 -3.09
C ASN A 159 -14.09 29.28 -4.02
N PRO A 160 -15.28 29.78 -3.62
CA PRO A 160 -16.49 29.70 -4.43
C PRO A 160 -16.36 30.32 -5.82
N LYS A 161 -15.33 31.13 -6.08
CA LYS A 161 -15.06 31.72 -7.41
C LYS A 161 -14.52 30.70 -8.42
N VAL A 162 -13.97 29.57 -7.99
CA VAL A 162 -13.43 28.54 -8.89
C VAL A 162 -14.56 27.66 -9.44
N THR A 163 -15.66 27.53 -8.72
CA THR A 163 -16.83 26.73 -9.13
C THR A 163 -17.64 27.37 -10.26
N LEU A 164 -17.46 28.69 -10.53
CA LEU A 164 -18.23 29.44 -11.55
C LEU A 164 -17.59 29.44 -12.94
N SER A 165 -16.39 28.90 -13.12
CA SER A 165 -15.71 28.90 -14.43
C SER A 165 -16.13 27.75 -15.37
N THR A 166 -17.05 26.88 -14.94
CA THR A 166 -17.65 25.83 -15.80
C THR A 166 -19.03 26.20 -16.32
N GLU A 167 -19.52 27.40 -16.05
CA GLU A 167 -20.78 27.87 -16.63
C GLU A 167 -20.51 28.44 -18.03
N ARG A 168 -20.85 27.62 -19.00
CA ARG A 168 -21.07 27.79 -20.42
C ARG A 168 -21.21 29.25 -20.85
N ALA A 169 -20.29 29.69 -21.70
CA ALA A 169 -20.50 30.92 -22.49
C ALA A 169 -21.83 30.80 -23.27
N PRO A 170 -22.69 31.86 -23.24
CA PRO A 170 -23.90 31.83 -24.04
C PRO A 170 -23.53 31.81 -25.52
N GLN A 171 -24.04 30.84 -26.24
CA GLN A 171 -24.01 30.82 -27.69
C GLN A 171 -24.86 31.99 -28.16
N GLY A 172 -24.19 33.06 -28.62
CA GLY A 172 -24.80 34.18 -29.31
C GLY A 172 -25.32 33.72 -30.67
N SER A 173 -26.49 34.14 -30.98
CA SER A 173 -27.29 34.08 -32.19
C SER A 173 -26.52 34.51 -33.45
#